data_d4791a0bd09d23bc3200c4a1ef8c1e29
#
_entry.id   d4791a0bd09d23bc3200c4a1ef8c1e29
#
_cell.length_a   1.000
_cell.length_b   1.000
_cell.length_c   1.000
_cell.angle_alpha   90.00
_cell.angle_beta   90.00
_cell.angle_gamma   90.00
#
_symmetry.space_group_name_H-M   'P 1'
#
loop_
_entity.id
_entity.type
_entity.pdbx_description
1 polymer ?
#
loop_
_entity_poly.entity_id
_entity_poly.type
_entity_poly.pdbx_seq_one_letter_code
_entity_poly.pdbx_strand_id
1 'polypeptide(L)'
;MQPGKVSNRSRYLTLLLIGLLAGFSTSQRLLAHHTDSHFEDSSKHRIVYQLNKADPAYLQHVLFSAGELMRKYGDDVEIVIGALGPGLHLIGKLPGHPIPTELQQRASSLAQYGVAFHACGNTMKSLGWEEKDLLPFAKIVPIGIDDIMQLQEQGFTYISW
;
A
#
# COMPACT_ATOMS: atom_id res chain seq x y z
N MET A 1 -6.24 67.35 61.22
CA MET A 1 -6.38 66.55 60.03
C MET A 1 -6.00 65.12 60.32
N GLN A 2 -6.94 64.21 60.53
CA GLN A 2 -6.67 62.80 60.85
C GLN A 2 -6.86 61.98 59.55
N PRO A 3 -5.98 61.02 59.22
CA PRO A 3 -6.13 60.14 58.07
C PRO A 3 -7.15 59.03 58.40
N GLY A 4 -8.05 58.83 57.49
CA GLY A 4 -9.17 57.90 57.56
C GLY A 4 -8.72 56.44 57.70
N LYS A 5 -9.40 55.74 58.59
CA LYS A 5 -9.26 54.29 58.88
C LYS A 5 -9.85 53.46 57.71
N VAL A 6 -9.03 52.92 56.90
CA VAL A 6 -9.46 52.03 55.84
C VAL A 6 -9.92 50.70 56.48
N SER A 7 -11.20 50.37 56.20
CA SER A 7 -11.88 49.19 56.72
C SER A 7 -11.30 47.90 56.20
N ASN A 8 -10.89 47.02 57.13
CA ASN A 8 -10.31 45.69 56.86
C ASN A 8 -11.28 44.67 56.23
N ARG A 9 -12.50 45.08 55.90
CA ARG A 9 -13.54 44.21 55.33
C ARG A 9 -13.33 43.90 53.82
N SER A 10 -12.54 44.72 53.12
CA SER A 10 -12.27 44.51 51.69
C SER A 10 -11.21 43.46 51.39
N ARG A 11 -10.36 43.13 52.36
CA ARG A 11 -9.25 42.15 52.15
C ARG A 11 -9.69 40.69 52.21
N TYR A 12 -10.78 40.36 52.87
CA TYR A 12 -11.31 39.01 52.99
C TYR A 12 -12.18 38.59 51.81
N LEU A 13 -12.78 39.57 51.15
CA LEU A 13 -13.64 39.30 49.98
C LEU A 13 -12.82 38.94 48.72
N THR A 14 -11.61 39.48 48.63
CA THR A 14 -10.70 39.20 47.48
C THR A 14 -10.00 37.84 47.58
N LEU A 15 -9.83 37.30 48.80
CA LEU A 15 -9.21 35.98 49.01
C LEU A 15 -10.19 34.81 48.82
N LEU A 16 -11.50 35.04 48.96
CA LEU A 16 -12.54 34.02 48.72
C LEU A 16 -12.85 33.81 47.23
N LEU A 17 -12.58 34.79 46.35
CA LEU A 17 -12.79 34.68 44.90
C LEU A 17 -11.63 33.97 44.18
N ILE A 18 -10.43 33.90 44.78
CA ILE A 18 -9.29 33.20 44.17
C ILE A 18 -9.33 31.68 44.42
N GLY A 19 -10.03 31.25 45.48
CA GLY A 19 -10.16 29.83 45.82
C GLY A 19 -11.16 29.05 44.96
N LEU A 20 -12.07 29.70 44.19
CA LEU A 20 -13.10 29.04 43.41
C LEU A 20 -12.69 28.82 41.94
N LEU A 21 -11.57 29.37 41.49
CA LEU A 21 -11.09 29.24 40.10
C LEU A 21 -10.03 28.14 39.92
N ALA A 22 -9.56 27.51 40.98
CA ALA A 22 -8.54 26.45 40.93
C ALA A 22 -9.11 25.02 40.88
N GLY A 23 -10.44 24.87 40.94
CA GLY A 23 -11.12 23.57 40.97
C GLY A 23 -11.67 23.02 39.64
N PHE A 24 -11.46 23.70 38.52
CA PHE A 24 -12.12 23.34 37.27
C PHE A 24 -11.15 22.94 36.11
N SER A 25 -9.93 22.55 36.44
CA SER A 25 -8.89 22.30 35.41
C SER A 25 -8.35 20.88 35.33
N THR A 26 -9.06 19.88 35.86
CA THR A 26 -8.55 18.48 35.81
C THR A 26 -9.53 17.43 35.26
N SER A 27 -10.45 17.82 34.39
CA SER A 27 -11.37 16.83 33.79
C SER A 27 -11.52 16.92 32.28
N GLN A 28 -10.45 17.27 31.53
CA GLN A 28 -10.46 17.20 30.07
C GLN A 28 -9.17 16.57 29.51
N ARG A 29 -8.77 15.42 30.03
CA ARG A 29 -7.74 14.58 29.39
C ARG A 29 -8.09 13.11 29.36
N LEU A 30 -9.29 12.78 28.93
CA LEU A 30 -9.68 11.37 28.75
C LEU A 30 -10.70 11.20 27.63
N LEU A 31 -10.49 11.83 26.46
CA LEU A 31 -11.26 11.53 25.26
C LEU A 31 -10.49 12.00 24.03
N ALA A 32 -9.33 11.42 23.77
CA ALA A 32 -8.68 11.46 22.45
C ALA A 32 -7.63 10.34 22.37
N HIS A 33 -8.01 9.12 22.66
CA HIS A 33 -7.39 7.94 22.08
C HIS A 33 -8.47 7.22 21.29
N HIS A 34 -9.02 7.90 20.28
CA HIS A 34 -9.29 7.18 19.05
C HIS A 34 -7.90 6.92 18.46
N THR A 35 -7.31 5.83 18.85
CA THR A 35 -6.44 5.11 17.97
C THR A 35 -7.30 4.81 16.76
N ASP A 36 -7.18 5.65 15.72
CA ASP A 36 -7.33 5.15 14.38
C ASP A 36 -6.37 3.97 14.35
N SER A 37 -6.90 2.78 14.59
CA SER A 37 -6.30 1.58 14.09
C SER A 37 -6.31 1.80 12.58
N HIS A 38 -5.25 2.38 12.04
CA HIS A 38 -4.84 2.05 10.71
C HIS A 38 -4.87 0.52 10.74
N PHE A 39 -5.85 -0.06 10.08
CA PHE A 39 -5.70 -1.38 9.54
C PHE A 39 -4.50 -1.23 8.60
N GLU A 40 -3.29 -1.33 9.13
CA GLU A 40 -2.16 -1.74 8.35
C GLU A 40 -2.59 -3.09 7.82
N ASP A 41 -2.95 -3.11 6.55
CA ASP A 41 -3.04 -4.31 5.73
C ASP A 41 -1.63 -4.88 5.62
N SER A 42 -1.13 -5.35 6.74
CA SER A 42 0.16 -6.00 6.84
C SER A 42 -0.08 -7.48 6.61
N SER A 43 -0.30 -7.85 5.34
CA SER A 43 -0.17 -9.24 4.93
C SER A 43 1.15 -9.78 5.48
N LYS A 44 1.10 -10.94 6.15
CA LYS A 44 2.30 -11.55 6.81
C LYS A 44 3.38 -11.92 5.81
N HIS A 45 2.99 -12.13 4.55
CA HIS A 45 3.87 -12.54 3.47
C HIS A 45 3.75 -11.55 2.31
N ARG A 46 4.87 -10.96 1.91
CA ARG A 46 4.94 -10.02 0.78
C ARG A 46 5.91 -10.56 -0.26
N ILE A 47 5.46 -10.70 -1.49
CA ILE A 47 6.24 -11.36 -2.54
C ILE A 47 6.18 -10.54 -3.82
N VAL A 48 7.34 -10.31 -4.42
CA VAL A 48 7.45 -9.77 -5.77
C VAL A 48 8.10 -10.78 -6.70
N TYR A 49 7.37 -11.15 -7.76
CA TYR A 49 7.89 -11.96 -8.86
C TYR A 49 8.42 -11.06 -9.98
N GLN A 50 9.61 -11.35 -10.47
CA GLN A 50 10.06 -10.79 -11.73
C GLN A 50 9.53 -11.64 -12.88
N LEU A 51 8.78 -11.02 -13.80
CA LEU A 51 8.28 -11.64 -15.01
C LEU A 51 9.00 -11.02 -16.23
N ASN A 52 10.05 -11.66 -16.73
CA ASN A 52 10.94 -11.09 -17.74
C ASN A 52 11.10 -11.94 -19.02
N LYS A 53 10.35 -13.04 -19.15
CA LYS A 53 10.37 -13.93 -20.33
C LYS A 53 8.94 -14.13 -20.86
N ALA A 54 8.82 -14.36 -22.18
CA ALA A 54 7.54 -14.68 -22.83
C ALA A 54 7.35 -16.19 -23.05
N ASP A 55 8.26 -17.02 -22.54
CA ASP A 55 8.16 -18.49 -22.66
C ASP A 55 6.92 -19.02 -21.92
N PRO A 56 6.03 -19.79 -22.56
CA PRO A 56 4.80 -20.24 -21.94
C PRO A 56 4.99 -21.10 -20.69
N ALA A 57 6.02 -21.95 -20.63
CA ALA A 57 6.26 -22.78 -19.47
C ALA A 57 6.73 -21.93 -18.27
N TYR A 58 7.59 -20.97 -18.54
CA TYR A 58 8.01 -19.99 -17.52
C TYR A 58 6.84 -19.16 -17.00
N LEU A 59 6.01 -18.60 -17.87
CA LEU A 59 4.80 -17.84 -17.51
C LEU A 59 3.84 -18.69 -16.67
N GLN A 60 3.64 -19.96 -17.09
CA GLN A 60 2.80 -20.90 -16.33
C GLN A 60 3.34 -21.15 -14.93
N HIS A 61 4.68 -21.32 -14.76
CA HIS A 61 5.28 -21.55 -13.44
C HIS A 61 5.08 -20.34 -12.52
N VAL A 62 5.30 -19.11 -13.00
CA VAL A 62 5.09 -17.90 -12.19
C VAL A 62 3.63 -17.78 -11.75
N LEU A 63 2.69 -17.90 -12.69
CA LEU A 63 1.25 -17.79 -12.39
C LEU A 63 0.76 -18.94 -11.49
N PHE A 64 1.29 -20.15 -11.66
CA PHE A 64 0.98 -21.29 -10.81
C PHE A 64 1.47 -21.04 -9.38
N SER A 65 2.73 -20.62 -9.21
CA SER A 65 3.31 -20.30 -7.90
C SER A 65 2.51 -19.23 -7.17
N ALA A 66 2.16 -18.13 -7.84
CA ALA A 66 1.34 -17.08 -7.27
C ALA A 66 -0.02 -17.61 -6.79
N GLY A 67 -0.69 -18.43 -7.61
CA GLY A 67 -1.96 -19.06 -7.26
C GLY A 67 -1.86 -20.02 -6.06
N GLU A 68 -0.76 -20.79 -5.95
CA GLU A 68 -0.54 -21.69 -4.81
C GLU A 68 -0.31 -20.91 -3.50
N LEU A 69 0.39 -19.79 -3.55
CA LEU A 69 0.59 -18.94 -2.38
C LEU A 69 -0.72 -18.28 -1.94
N MET A 70 -1.51 -17.75 -2.87
CA MET A 70 -2.84 -17.23 -2.56
C MET A 70 -3.76 -18.29 -1.97
N ARG A 71 -3.75 -19.50 -2.52
CA ARG A 71 -4.55 -20.62 -2.00
C ARG A 71 -4.12 -21.03 -0.59
N LYS A 72 -2.82 -20.94 -0.27
CA LYS A 72 -2.26 -21.30 1.03
C LYS A 72 -2.50 -20.26 2.10
N TYR A 73 -2.34 -18.99 1.77
CA TYR A 73 -2.28 -17.90 2.74
C TYR A 73 -3.50 -16.97 2.71
N GLY A 74 -4.33 -17.03 1.65
CA GLY A 74 -5.50 -16.16 1.51
C GLY A 74 -5.12 -14.68 1.60
N ASP A 75 -5.78 -13.96 2.50
CA ASP A 75 -5.56 -12.53 2.72
C ASP A 75 -4.24 -12.22 3.48
N ASP A 76 -3.54 -13.25 3.98
CA ASP A 76 -2.25 -13.10 4.65
C ASP A 76 -1.06 -12.97 3.66
N VAL A 77 -1.29 -12.94 2.33
CA VAL A 77 -0.24 -12.76 1.32
C VAL A 77 -0.55 -11.63 0.36
N GLU A 78 0.44 -10.76 0.17
CA GLU A 78 0.44 -9.72 -0.87
C GLU A 78 1.41 -10.13 -1.99
N ILE A 79 0.94 -10.16 -3.24
CA ILE A 79 1.73 -10.61 -4.38
C ILE A 79 1.75 -9.54 -5.46
N VAL A 80 2.95 -9.15 -5.88
CA VAL A 80 3.20 -8.30 -7.03
C VAL A 80 3.92 -9.10 -8.10
N ILE A 81 3.48 -8.99 -9.35
CA ILE A 81 4.17 -9.54 -10.52
C ILE A 81 4.66 -8.37 -11.37
N GLY A 82 5.96 -8.10 -11.31
CA GLY A 82 6.62 -7.05 -12.09
C GLY A 82 6.98 -7.55 -13.49
N ALA A 83 6.18 -7.14 -14.50
CA ALA A 83 6.36 -7.52 -15.89
C ALA A 83 7.28 -6.53 -16.63
N LEU A 84 8.39 -7.02 -17.14
CA LEU A 84 9.40 -6.24 -17.87
C LEU A 84 9.99 -7.06 -19.02
N GLY A 85 10.58 -6.38 -20.02
CA GLY A 85 11.08 -7.04 -21.21
C GLY A 85 10.02 -7.91 -21.89
N PRO A 86 10.38 -9.11 -22.41
CA PRO A 86 9.42 -10.01 -23.04
C PRO A 86 8.26 -10.45 -22.15
N GLY A 87 8.43 -10.45 -20.82
CA GLY A 87 7.35 -10.82 -19.87
C GLY A 87 6.16 -9.87 -19.92
N LEU A 88 6.34 -8.63 -20.39
CA LEU A 88 5.26 -7.65 -20.55
C LEU A 88 4.15 -8.15 -21.48
N HIS A 89 4.48 -9.01 -22.45
CA HIS A 89 3.51 -9.53 -23.41
C HIS A 89 2.39 -10.36 -22.77
N LEU A 90 2.60 -10.93 -21.57
CA LEU A 90 1.53 -11.62 -20.84
C LEU A 90 0.33 -10.71 -20.54
N ILE A 91 0.59 -9.45 -20.25
CA ILE A 91 -0.41 -8.46 -19.86
C ILE A 91 -0.74 -7.46 -20.97
N GLY A 92 -0.30 -7.71 -22.19
CA GLY A 92 -0.66 -6.95 -23.40
C GLY A 92 -1.92 -7.49 -24.05
N LYS A 93 -2.79 -6.61 -24.58
CA LYS A 93 -3.99 -7.01 -25.36
C LYS A 93 -3.64 -7.68 -26.67
N LEU A 94 -2.59 -7.18 -27.32
CA LEU A 94 -2.08 -7.70 -28.60
C LEU A 94 -0.58 -8.02 -28.42
N PRO A 95 -0.25 -9.17 -27.83
CA PRO A 95 1.13 -9.52 -27.55
C PRO A 95 1.92 -9.74 -28.86
N GLY A 96 3.12 -9.19 -28.93
CA GLY A 96 4.05 -9.44 -30.06
C GLY A 96 4.76 -10.80 -29.97
N HIS A 97 4.54 -11.56 -28.92
CA HIS A 97 4.97 -12.95 -28.74
C HIS A 97 3.75 -13.87 -28.64
N PRO A 98 3.87 -15.16 -29.02
CA PRO A 98 2.77 -16.11 -28.91
C PRO A 98 2.50 -16.44 -27.44
N ILE A 99 1.57 -15.72 -26.83
CA ILE A 99 1.10 -15.97 -25.46
C ILE A 99 -0.21 -16.79 -25.54
N PRO A 100 -0.26 -17.99 -24.94
CA PRO A 100 -1.50 -18.75 -24.84
C PRO A 100 -2.59 -17.95 -24.12
N THR A 101 -3.80 -17.93 -24.68
CA THR A 101 -4.94 -17.19 -24.12
C THR A 101 -5.25 -17.63 -22.67
N GLU A 102 -5.05 -18.90 -22.36
CA GLU A 102 -5.27 -19.48 -21.05
C GLU A 102 -4.37 -18.83 -19.99
N LEU A 103 -3.13 -18.44 -20.34
CA LEU A 103 -2.21 -17.76 -19.43
C LEU A 103 -2.66 -16.31 -19.16
N GLN A 104 -3.16 -15.60 -20.17
CA GLN A 104 -3.76 -14.27 -19.99
C GLN A 104 -5.03 -14.33 -19.14
N GLN A 105 -5.88 -15.34 -19.36
CA GLN A 105 -7.06 -15.58 -18.52
C GLN A 105 -6.69 -15.89 -17.08
N ARG A 106 -5.64 -16.68 -16.87
CA ARG A 106 -5.13 -16.98 -15.53
C ARG A 106 -4.56 -15.75 -14.85
N ALA A 107 -3.81 -14.90 -15.56
CA ALA A 107 -3.34 -13.62 -15.04
C ALA A 107 -4.51 -12.71 -14.64
N SER A 108 -5.55 -12.61 -15.49
CA SER A 108 -6.77 -11.86 -15.18
C SER A 108 -7.49 -12.40 -13.95
N SER A 109 -7.58 -13.72 -13.80
CA SER A 109 -8.17 -14.34 -12.61
C SER A 109 -7.38 -14.02 -11.34
N LEU A 110 -6.05 -14.16 -11.38
CA LEU A 110 -5.19 -13.81 -10.24
C LEU A 110 -5.34 -12.32 -9.85
N ALA A 111 -5.44 -11.43 -10.83
CA ALA A 111 -5.67 -10.01 -10.57
C ALA A 111 -7.02 -9.75 -9.88
N GLN A 112 -8.08 -10.49 -10.24
CA GLN A 112 -9.38 -10.41 -9.56
C GLN A 112 -9.33 -10.88 -8.10
N TYR A 113 -8.37 -11.75 -7.78
CA TYR A 113 -8.10 -12.21 -6.41
C TYR A 113 -7.05 -11.37 -5.67
N GLY A 114 -6.63 -10.22 -6.22
CA GLY A 114 -5.77 -9.27 -5.53
C GLY A 114 -4.28 -9.34 -5.87
N VAL A 115 -3.85 -10.20 -6.82
CA VAL A 115 -2.47 -10.14 -7.33
C VAL A 115 -2.28 -8.87 -8.15
N ALA A 116 -1.31 -8.03 -7.79
CA ALA A 116 -0.97 -6.83 -8.54
C ALA A 116 -0.04 -7.16 -9.72
N PHE A 117 -0.32 -6.59 -10.89
CA PHE A 117 0.53 -6.71 -12.07
C PHE A 117 1.10 -5.35 -12.43
N HIS A 118 2.42 -5.18 -12.32
CA HIS A 118 3.12 -3.95 -12.65
C HIS A 118 3.76 -4.03 -14.03
N ALA A 119 3.41 -3.10 -14.91
CA ALA A 119 3.91 -2.99 -16.27
C ALA A 119 5.07 -1.98 -16.34
N CYS A 120 6.24 -2.42 -16.80
CA CYS A 120 7.41 -1.55 -16.95
C CYS A 120 7.23 -0.52 -18.07
N GLY A 121 7.14 0.77 -17.72
CA GLY A 121 6.99 1.87 -18.67
C GLY A 121 8.15 1.99 -19.65
N ASN A 122 9.39 1.68 -19.25
CA ASN A 122 10.52 1.65 -20.18
C ASN A 122 10.37 0.54 -21.23
N THR A 123 9.86 -0.64 -20.84
CA THR A 123 9.57 -1.71 -21.80
C THR A 123 8.43 -1.30 -22.74
N MET A 124 7.37 -0.68 -22.21
CA MET A 124 6.26 -0.16 -23.02
C MET A 124 6.76 0.82 -24.09
N LYS A 125 7.62 1.77 -23.70
CA LYS A 125 8.24 2.75 -24.64
C LYS A 125 9.03 2.03 -25.75
N SER A 126 9.80 1.01 -25.38
CA SER A 126 10.57 0.22 -26.36
C SER A 126 9.70 -0.55 -27.35
N LEU A 127 8.48 -0.95 -26.92
CA LEU A 127 7.50 -1.64 -27.75
C LEU A 127 6.57 -0.68 -28.51
N GLY A 128 6.61 0.61 -28.23
CA GLY A 128 5.67 1.61 -28.75
C GLY A 128 4.26 1.44 -28.17
N TRP A 129 4.14 0.86 -26.96
CA TRP A 129 2.87 0.62 -26.29
C TRP A 129 2.45 1.81 -25.45
N GLU A 130 1.12 2.02 -25.40
CA GLU A 130 0.44 2.95 -24.51
C GLU A 130 -0.41 2.18 -23.48
N GLU A 131 -1.00 2.86 -22.51
CA GLU A 131 -1.87 2.25 -21.51
C GLU A 131 -3.03 1.43 -22.14
N LYS A 132 -3.59 1.94 -23.23
CA LYS A 132 -4.67 1.25 -23.98
C LYS A 132 -4.29 -0.15 -24.49
N ASP A 133 -2.99 -0.43 -24.66
CA ASP A 133 -2.47 -1.69 -25.16
C ASP A 133 -2.31 -2.75 -24.06
N LEU A 134 -2.44 -2.35 -22.80
CA LEU A 134 -2.41 -3.25 -21.65
C LEU A 134 -3.78 -3.80 -21.29
N LEU A 135 -3.80 -4.98 -20.68
CA LEU A 135 -4.98 -5.51 -20.00
C LEU A 135 -5.37 -4.60 -18.82
N PRO A 136 -6.67 -4.45 -18.51
CA PRO A 136 -7.16 -3.36 -17.64
C PRO A 136 -6.73 -3.46 -16.18
N PHE A 137 -6.24 -4.60 -15.73
CA PHE A 137 -5.74 -4.81 -14.38
C PHE A 137 -4.26 -4.44 -14.20
N ALA A 138 -3.53 -4.14 -15.28
CA ALA A 138 -2.11 -3.81 -15.22
C ALA A 138 -1.91 -2.36 -14.75
N LYS A 139 -1.02 -2.17 -13.77
CA LYS A 139 -0.60 -0.86 -13.28
C LYS A 139 0.74 -0.49 -13.93
N ILE A 140 0.83 0.68 -14.55
CA ILE A 140 2.07 1.16 -15.14
C ILE A 140 2.98 1.72 -14.04
N VAL A 141 4.24 1.26 -14.04
CA VAL A 141 5.33 1.83 -13.23
C VAL A 141 6.41 2.41 -14.15
N PRO A 142 7.03 3.55 -13.83
CA PRO A 142 7.98 4.21 -14.74
C PRO A 142 9.14 3.29 -15.15
N ILE A 143 9.75 2.61 -14.19
CA ILE A 143 10.91 1.74 -14.36
C ILE A 143 10.67 0.44 -13.58
N GLY A 144 10.44 -0.68 -14.27
CA GLY A 144 10.06 -1.94 -13.62
C GLY A 144 11.13 -2.51 -12.67
N ILE A 145 12.43 -2.34 -12.97
CA ILE A 145 13.48 -2.82 -12.05
C ILE A 145 13.60 -1.95 -10.79
N ASP A 146 13.35 -0.65 -10.91
CA ASP A 146 13.30 0.27 -9.77
C ASP A 146 12.11 -0.05 -8.86
N ASP A 147 10.95 -0.31 -9.45
CA ASP A 147 9.75 -0.75 -8.73
C ASP A 147 10.01 -2.03 -7.92
N ILE A 148 10.66 -3.04 -8.53
CA ILE A 148 11.06 -4.27 -7.83
C ILE A 148 12.02 -3.97 -6.68
N MET A 149 12.98 -3.07 -6.86
CA MET A 149 13.91 -2.65 -5.82
C MET A 149 13.16 -1.97 -4.66
N GLN A 150 12.28 -1.03 -4.95
CA GLN A 150 11.47 -0.34 -3.94
C GLN A 150 10.55 -1.31 -3.18
N LEU A 151 9.97 -2.29 -3.85
CA LEU A 151 9.16 -3.33 -3.19
C LEU A 151 10.02 -4.16 -2.22
N GLN A 152 11.25 -4.51 -2.59
CA GLN A 152 12.16 -5.22 -1.67
C GLN A 152 12.52 -4.35 -0.45
N GLU A 153 12.75 -3.05 -0.62
CA GLU A 153 12.96 -2.10 0.47
C GLU A 153 11.74 -2.01 1.41
N GLN A 154 10.54 -2.24 0.87
CA GLN A 154 9.29 -2.33 1.63
C GLN A 154 9.06 -3.70 2.27
N GLY A 155 10.01 -4.63 2.17
CA GLY A 155 9.94 -5.95 2.79
C GLY A 155 9.36 -7.06 1.90
N PHE A 156 9.19 -6.85 0.60
CA PHE A 156 8.81 -7.92 -0.32
C PHE A 156 9.96 -8.89 -0.56
N THR A 157 9.66 -10.17 -0.46
CA THR A 157 10.60 -11.24 -0.87
C THR A 157 10.63 -11.32 -2.40
N TYR A 158 11.80 -11.12 -2.98
CA TYR A 158 12.00 -11.23 -4.42
C TYR A 158 12.13 -12.68 -4.87
N ILE A 159 11.37 -13.08 -5.88
CA ILE A 159 11.42 -14.40 -6.50
C ILE A 159 11.62 -14.25 -8.02
N SER A 160 12.59 -14.97 -8.55
CA SER A 160 12.92 -15.06 -9.98
C SER A 160 13.22 -16.52 -10.34
N TRP A 161 12.88 -16.89 -11.58
CA TRP A 161 13.09 -18.24 -12.15
C TRP A 161 14.12 -18.22 -13.28
#